data_ad02bbc90246f08e1888a280d1e4d059
#
_entry.id   ad02bbc90246f08e1888a280d1e4d059
#
_cell.length_a   1.000
_cell.length_b   1.000
_cell.length_c   1.000
_cell.angle_alpha   90.00
_cell.angle_beta   90.00
_cell.angle_gamma   90.00
#
_symmetry.space_group_name_H-M   'P 1'
#
loop_
_entity.id
_entity.type
_entity.pdbx_description
1 polymer ?
#
loop_
_entity_poly.entity_id
_entity_poly.type
_entity_poly.pdbx_seq_one_letter_code
_entity_poly.pdbx_strand_id
1 'polypeptide(L)'
;IGVSEETTTGVARLQQMIDDAVLLFPAFNVNDAATKSKFDNLYGCRESLADGIKRSTEIMLAGKTVVVCGYGDVGKGSAQSMKSYGCKVIVTEIDPICALQAAMEGFEVRRLEDVLNRGNIFVTTTGNKDIITLKHMKKMKDQAIVCNIGHFDNEIQVDALNKSDAKRDQIKPQLDRYTFKN
;
A
#
# COMPACT_ATOMS: atom_id res chain seq x y z
N ILE A 1 8.99 32.59 5.80
CA ILE A 1 8.96 31.21 6.32
C ILE A 1 7.94 30.46 5.50
N GLY A 2 8.27 29.28 5.04
CA GLY A 2 7.42 28.40 4.24
C GLY A 2 7.69 26.95 4.58
N VAL A 3 7.05 26.01 3.86
CA VAL A 3 7.23 24.57 4.01
C VAL A 3 7.66 23.93 2.70
N SER A 4 8.41 22.86 2.79
CA SER A 4 8.67 21.92 1.68
C SER A 4 7.93 20.62 1.99
N GLU A 5 7.14 20.14 1.04
CA GLU A 5 6.39 18.89 1.19
C GLU A 5 6.94 17.85 0.24
N GLU A 6 7.29 16.69 0.77
CA GLU A 6 7.94 15.62 0.02
C GLU A 6 7.07 14.37 -0.19
N THR A 7 5.79 14.40 0.25
CA THR A 7 4.92 13.23 0.07
C THR A 7 3.64 13.56 -0.69
N THR A 8 3.15 12.62 -1.51
CA THR A 8 1.97 12.78 -2.36
C THR A 8 0.73 13.21 -1.58
N THR A 9 0.49 12.62 -0.41
CA THR A 9 -0.67 12.95 0.43
C THR A 9 -0.57 14.34 1.05
N GLY A 10 0.63 14.79 1.43
CA GLY A 10 0.86 16.15 1.94
C GLY A 10 0.65 17.19 0.85
N VAL A 11 1.15 16.93 -0.37
CA VAL A 11 0.92 17.80 -1.54
C VAL A 11 -0.58 17.94 -1.81
N ALA A 12 -1.34 16.83 -1.81
CA ALA A 12 -2.79 16.87 -2.00
C ALA A 12 -3.50 17.70 -0.91
N ARG A 13 -3.03 17.63 0.34
CA ARG A 13 -3.56 18.44 1.44
C ARG A 13 -3.26 19.93 1.26
N LEU A 14 -2.04 20.28 0.86
CA LEU A 14 -1.68 21.67 0.59
C LEU A 14 -2.49 22.22 -0.59
N GLN A 15 -2.70 21.41 -1.63
CA GLN A 15 -3.56 21.81 -2.74
C GLN A 15 -5.01 22.06 -2.29
N GLN A 16 -5.56 21.19 -1.48
CA GLN A 16 -6.89 21.41 -0.88
C GLN A 16 -6.96 22.71 -0.07
N MET A 17 -5.90 23.01 0.72
CA MET A 17 -5.83 24.26 1.47
C MET A 17 -5.76 25.50 0.58
N ILE A 18 -5.17 25.40 -0.62
CA ILE A 18 -5.19 26.45 -1.64
C ILE A 18 -6.61 26.64 -2.17
N ASP A 19 -7.26 25.55 -2.56
CA ASP A 19 -8.61 25.55 -3.13
C ASP A 19 -9.63 26.11 -2.12
N ASP A 20 -9.45 25.81 -0.85
CA ASP A 20 -10.26 26.31 0.27
C ASP A 20 -9.86 27.75 0.72
N ALA A 21 -8.83 28.36 0.09
CA ALA A 21 -8.27 29.67 0.43
C ALA A 21 -7.81 29.81 1.90
N VAL A 22 -7.34 28.73 2.52
CA VAL A 22 -6.86 28.69 3.92
C VAL A 22 -5.37 28.51 4.05
N LEU A 23 -4.61 28.36 2.95
CA LEU A 23 -3.16 28.28 2.98
C LEU A 23 -2.56 29.67 3.21
N LEU A 24 -1.95 29.90 4.40
CA LEU A 24 -1.44 31.19 4.84
C LEU A 24 0.08 31.38 4.67
N PHE A 25 0.78 30.43 4.07
CA PHE A 25 2.24 30.46 3.92
C PHE A 25 2.66 29.86 2.57
N PRO A 26 3.84 30.20 2.05
CA PRO A 26 4.40 29.57 0.86
C PRO A 26 4.66 28.07 1.08
N ALA A 27 4.25 27.25 0.13
CA ALA A 27 4.48 25.80 0.15
C ALA A 27 5.14 25.35 -1.15
N PHE A 28 6.16 24.51 -1.04
CA PHE A 28 6.93 23.98 -2.17
C PHE A 28 6.68 22.48 -2.30
N ASN A 29 6.16 22.07 -3.44
CA ASN A 29 6.00 20.66 -3.78
C ASN A 29 7.35 20.08 -4.24
N VAL A 30 8.05 19.42 -3.33
CA VAL A 30 9.31 18.71 -3.60
C VAL A 30 9.04 17.27 -4.06
N ASN A 31 7.90 16.70 -3.67
CA ASN A 31 7.54 15.32 -4.04
C ASN A 31 7.57 15.08 -5.54
N ASP A 32 7.07 16.04 -6.34
CA ASP A 32 6.95 15.88 -7.78
C ASP A 32 8.23 16.25 -8.54
N ALA A 33 9.29 16.65 -7.83
CA ALA A 33 10.61 16.77 -8.44
C ALA A 33 11.04 15.39 -8.98
N ALA A 34 11.56 15.36 -10.21
CA ALA A 34 11.98 14.11 -10.86
C ALA A 34 13.01 13.33 -10.03
N THR A 35 13.90 14.05 -9.33
CA THR A 35 14.91 13.46 -8.46
C THR A 35 14.38 13.01 -7.10
N LYS A 36 13.11 13.26 -6.77
CA LYS A 36 12.46 12.75 -5.54
C LYS A 36 11.52 11.60 -5.87
N SER A 37 10.41 11.84 -6.54
CA SER A 37 9.36 10.82 -6.72
C SER A 37 9.82 9.61 -7.54
N LYS A 38 10.64 9.83 -8.56
CA LYS A 38 11.16 8.75 -9.42
C LYS A 38 12.30 7.96 -8.77
N PHE A 39 12.81 8.41 -7.63
CA PHE A 39 13.88 7.75 -6.88
C PHE A 39 13.39 7.24 -5.54
N ASP A 40 13.02 8.11 -4.61
CA ASP A 40 12.64 7.70 -3.26
C ASP A 40 11.35 6.87 -3.24
N ASN A 41 10.30 7.34 -3.89
CA ASN A 41 9.02 6.61 -3.91
C ASN A 41 9.14 5.24 -4.63
N LEU A 42 10.03 5.14 -5.61
CA LEU A 42 10.26 3.90 -6.36
C LEU A 42 11.29 3.01 -5.66
N TYR A 43 12.53 3.47 -5.52
CA TYR A 43 13.65 2.66 -5.03
C TYR A 43 13.63 2.48 -3.52
N GLY A 44 13.25 3.53 -2.77
CA GLY A 44 13.12 3.46 -1.31
C GLY A 44 12.05 2.46 -0.89
N CYS A 45 10.88 2.50 -1.54
CA CYS A 45 9.81 1.54 -1.27
C CYS A 45 10.13 0.13 -1.77
N ARG A 46 10.93 -0.01 -2.83
CA ARG A 46 11.43 -1.32 -3.30
C ARG A 46 12.24 -2.02 -2.21
N GLU A 47 13.05 -1.28 -1.46
CA GLU A 47 13.87 -1.85 -0.39
C GLU A 47 13.08 -2.00 0.90
N SER A 48 12.39 -0.96 1.35
CA SER A 48 11.76 -0.89 2.66
C SER A 48 10.56 -1.85 2.82
N LEU A 49 9.80 -2.14 1.75
CA LEU A 49 8.68 -3.07 1.83
C LEU A 49 9.10 -4.46 2.27
N ALA A 50 10.08 -5.04 1.59
CA ALA A 50 10.55 -6.39 1.92
C ALA A 50 11.18 -6.44 3.31
N ASP A 51 11.96 -5.42 3.67
CA ASP A 51 12.59 -5.31 5.00
C ASP A 51 11.51 -5.25 6.09
N GLY A 52 10.50 -4.38 5.93
CA GLY A 52 9.40 -4.25 6.89
C GLY A 52 8.61 -5.56 7.09
N ILE A 53 8.23 -6.23 6.01
CA ILE A 53 7.51 -7.52 6.08
C ILE A 53 8.37 -8.58 6.78
N LYS A 54 9.64 -8.70 6.41
CA LYS A 54 10.54 -9.71 7.00
C LYS A 54 10.83 -9.46 8.47
N ARG A 55 11.07 -8.21 8.88
CA ARG A 55 11.30 -7.85 10.29
C ARG A 55 10.06 -8.08 11.15
N SER A 56 8.88 -7.78 10.64
CA SER A 56 7.65 -7.95 11.41
C SER A 56 7.23 -9.42 11.53
N THR A 57 7.29 -10.18 10.43
CA THR A 57 6.64 -11.50 10.34
C THR A 57 7.59 -12.68 10.29
N GLU A 58 8.88 -12.46 9.97
CA GLU A 58 9.92 -13.51 9.84
C GLU A 58 9.56 -14.60 8.80
N ILE A 59 8.67 -14.31 7.86
CA ILE A 59 8.21 -15.28 6.87
C ILE A 59 9.16 -15.37 5.67
N MET A 60 9.11 -16.52 5.00
CA MET A 60 9.68 -16.67 3.67
C MET A 60 8.75 -16.04 2.64
N LEU A 61 9.29 -15.13 1.80
CA LEU A 61 8.53 -14.46 0.74
C LEU A 61 8.40 -15.31 -0.52
N ALA A 62 9.46 -16.05 -0.88
CA ALA A 62 9.48 -16.87 -2.10
C ALA A 62 8.28 -17.81 -2.20
N GLY A 63 7.68 -17.85 -3.39
CA GLY A 63 6.51 -18.69 -3.69
C GLY A 63 5.17 -18.16 -3.20
N LYS A 64 5.13 -17.08 -2.39
CA LYS A 64 3.87 -16.48 -1.95
C LYS A 64 3.24 -15.64 -3.05
N THR A 65 1.91 -15.56 -3.04
CA THR A 65 1.16 -14.63 -3.87
C THR A 65 1.02 -13.31 -3.14
N VAL A 66 1.53 -12.23 -3.74
CA VAL A 66 1.45 -10.86 -3.21
C VAL A 66 0.51 -10.04 -4.10
N VAL A 67 -0.46 -9.42 -3.50
CA VAL A 67 -1.38 -8.48 -4.15
C VAL A 67 -0.94 -7.07 -3.82
N VAL A 68 -0.50 -6.31 -4.82
CA VAL A 68 -0.10 -4.90 -4.69
C VAL A 68 -1.25 -4.03 -5.17
N CYS A 69 -1.81 -3.25 -4.27
CA CYS A 69 -2.91 -2.34 -4.55
C CYS A 69 -2.37 -0.96 -4.92
N GLY A 70 -2.40 -0.62 -6.19
CA GLY A 70 -1.82 0.58 -6.79
C GLY A 70 -0.57 0.28 -7.62
N TYR A 71 -0.38 1.05 -8.72
CA TYR A 71 0.80 0.93 -9.60
C TYR A 71 1.39 2.28 -9.98
N GLY A 72 1.32 3.25 -9.05
CA GLY A 72 2.14 4.46 -9.07
C GLY A 72 3.60 4.17 -8.75
N ASP A 73 4.42 5.17 -8.45
CA ASP A 73 5.86 4.96 -8.19
C ASP A 73 6.11 4.00 -7.01
N VAL A 74 5.35 4.14 -5.92
CA VAL A 74 5.41 3.23 -4.75
C VAL A 74 4.99 1.82 -5.14
N GLY A 75 3.89 1.68 -5.88
CA GLY A 75 3.38 0.38 -6.33
C GLY A 75 4.34 -0.34 -7.26
N LYS A 76 4.97 0.38 -8.19
CA LYS A 76 6.01 -0.14 -9.11
C LYS A 76 7.21 -0.70 -8.33
N GLY A 77 7.75 0.10 -7.41
CA GLY A 77 8.84 -0.35 -6.54
C GLY A 77 8.48 -1.58 -5.73
N SER A 78 7.30 -1.56 -5.11
CA SER A 78 6.76 -2.67 -4.31
C SER A 78 6.59 -3.96 -5.12
N ALA A 79 5.97 -3.87 -6.30
CA ALA A 79 5.75 -5.02 -7.18
C ALA A 79 7.07 -5.63 -7.66
N GLN A 80 8.03 -4.80 -8.09
CA GLN A 80 9.35 -5.25 -8.50
C GLN A 80 10.12 -5.89 -7.35
N SER A 81 10.05 -5.32 -6.14
CA SER A 81 10.65 -5.89 -4.94
C SER A 81 10.14 -7.31 -4.69
N MET A 82 8.83 -7.48 -4.60
CA MET A 82 8.22 -8.79 -4.34
C MET A 82 8.54 -9.80 -5.43
N LYS A 83 8.54 -9.37 -6.70
CA LYS A 83 8.94 -10.22 -7.84
C LYS A 83 10.39 -10.70 -7.71
N SER A 84 11.31 -9.84 -7.28
CA SER A 84 12.72 -10.18 -7.10
C SER A 84 12.97 -11.18 -5.97
N TYR A 85 12.08 -11.22 -4.96
CA TYR A 85 12.08 -12.24 -3.90
C TYR A 85 11.39 -13.55 -4.30
N GLY A 86 11.00 -13.71 -5.57
CA GLY A 86 10.37 -14.94 -6.05
C GLY A 86 8.89 -15.07 -5.71
N CYS A 87 8.21 -13.96 -5.42
CA CYS A 87 6.76 -13.94 -5.24
C CYS A 87 6.02 -13.98 -6.57
N LYS A 88 4.80 -14.51 -6.55
CA LYS A 88 3.81 -14.31 -7.61
C LYS A 88 3.09 -12.99 -7.33
N VAL A 89 3.31 -11.99 -8.17
CA VAL A 89 2.75 -10.65 -7.94
C VAL A 89 1.50 -10.44 -8.79
N ILE A 90 0.44 -9.98 -8.16
CA ILE A 90 -0.80 -9.51 -8.79
C ILE A 90 -0.93 -8.03 -8.46
N VAL A 91 -1.22 -7.21 -9.46
CA VAL A 91 -1.45 -5.78 -9.31
C VAL A 91 -2.94 -5.49 -9.41
N THR A 92 -3.45 -4.62 -8.54
CA THR A 92 -4.78 -4.04 -8.68
C THR A 92 -4.66 -2.55 -8.90
N GLU A 93 -5.27 -2.03 -9.96
CA GLU A 93 -5.13 -0.63 -10.35
C GLU A 93 -6.42 -0.14 -11.03
N ILE A 94 -6.81 1.10 -10.74
CA ILE A 94 -7.99 1.73 -11.35
C ILE A 94 -7.61 2.64 -12.54
N ASP A 95 -6.40 3.19 -12.54
CA ASP A 95 -5.90 3.97 -13.67
C ASP A 95 -5.53 3.03 -14.83
N PRO A 96 -6.16 3.17 -16.00
CA PRO A 96 -5.93 2.26 -17.12
C PRO A 96 -4.52 2.34 -17.69
N ILE A 97 -3.83 3.48 -17.57
CA ILE A 97 -2.45 3.64 -18.05
C ILE A 97 -1.50 2.89 -17.12
N CYS A 98 -1.64 3.07 -15.81
CA CYS A 98 -0.85 2.35 -14.82
C CYS A 98 -1.12 0.83 -14.88
N ALA A 99 -2.38 0.42 -15.06
CA ALA A 99 -2.76 -0.97 -15.24
C ALA A 99 -2.12 -1.59 -16.50
N LEU A 100 -2.12 -0.85 -17.62
CA LEU A 100 -1.47 -1.29 -18.85
C LEU A 100 0.06 -1.42 -18.67
N GLN A 101 0.69 -0.46 -17.98
CA GLN A 101 2.12 -0.55 -17.66
C GLN A 101 2.44 -1.79 -16.84
N ALA A 102 1.63 -2.10 -15.81
CA ALA A 102 1.80 -3.31 -15.01
C ALA A 102 1.72 -4.58 -15.88
N ALA A 103 0.73 -4.65 -16.79
CA ALA A 103 0.58 -5.77 -17.70
C ALA A 103 1.78 -5.92 -18.66
N MET A 104 2.29 -4.80 -19.21
CA MET A 104 3.46 -4.79 -20.10
C MET A 104 4.75 -5.21 -19.37
N GLU A 105 4.85 -4.96 -18.06
CA GLU A 105 5.96 -5.42 -17.23
C GLU A 105 5.81 -6.88 -16.75
N GLY A 106 4.75 -7.57 -17.22
CA GLY A 106 4.53 -9.00 -17.00
C GLY A 106 3.88 -9.31 -15.65
N PHE A 107 3.16 -8.37 -15.06
CA PHE A 107 2.34 -8.62 -13.87
C PHE A 107 0.92 -9.04 -14.28
N GLU A 108 0.32 -9.93 -13.49
CA GLU A 108 -1.11 -10.20 -13.58
C GLU A 108 -1.88 -8.99 -13.02
N VAL A 109 -2.79 -8.41 -13.81
CA VAL A 109 -3.64 -7.29 -13.36
C VAL A 109 -5.06 -7.81 -13.15
N ARG A 110 -5.63 -7.56 -11.95
CA ARG A 110 -6.97 -8.02 -11.55
C ARG A 110 -7.67 -6.98 -10.69
N ARG A 111 -8.96 -7.13 -10.53
CA ARG A 111 -9.71 -6.43 -9.47
C ARG A 111 -9.40 -7.07 -8.12
N LEU A 112 -9.41 -6.26 -7.06
CA LEU A 112 -9.10 -6.74 -5.71
C LEU A 112 -10.06 -7.88 -5.28
N GLU A 113 -11.34 -7.73 -5.57
CA GLU A 113 -12.37 -8.70 -5.21
C GLU A 113 -12.14 -10.09 -5.80
N ASP A 114 -11.49 -10.16 -6.97
CA ASP A 114 -11.27 -11.42 -7.69
C ASP A 114 -10.07 -12.22 -7.15
N VAL A 115 -9.28 -11.60 -6.26
CA VAL A 115 -8.01 -12.18 -5.79
C VAL A 115 -7.90 -12.31 -4.26
N LEU A 116 -8.95 -11.96 -3.53
CA LEU A 116 -8.95 -11.99 -2.06
C LEU A 116 -8.61 -13.37 -1.49
N ASN A 117 -9.09 -14.44 -2.11
CA ASN A 117 -8.84 -15.83 -1.71
C ASN A 117 -7.51 -16.39 -2.26
N ARG A 118 -6.77 -15.64 -3.07
CA ARG A 118 -5.50 -16.04 -3.70
C ARG A 118 -4.29 -15.47 -2.98
N GLY A 119 -4.40 -14.21 -2.50
CA GLY A 119 -3.31 -13.47 -1.87
C GLY A 119 -2.86 -14.09 -0.54
N ASN A 120 -1.55 -14.19 -0.34
CA ASN A 120 -0.92 -14.43 0.97
C ASN A 120 -0.59 -13.11 1.65
N ILE A 121 -0.19 -12.12 0.87
CA ILE A 121 0.21 -10.79 1.34
C ILE A 121 -0.53 -9.77 0.48
N PHE A 122 -1.10 -8.77 1.12
CA PHE A 122 -1.77 -7.63 0.49
C PHE A 122 -1.06 -6.36 0.92
N VAL A 123 -0.65 -5.54 -0.04
CA VAL A 123 0.09 -4.29 0.20
C VAL A 123 -0.66 -3.14 -0.42
N THR A 124 -1.02 -2.13 0.38
CA THR A 124 -1.63 -0.89 -0.13
C THR A 124 -0.54 0.16 -0.40
N THR A 125 -0.63 0.82 -1.56
CA THR A 125 0.40 1.73 -2.07
C THR A 125 -0.18 2.97 -2.75
N THR A 126 -1.48 3.26 -2.53
CA THR A 126 -2.23 4.21 -3.35
C THR A 126 -2.18 5.65 -2.84
N GLY A 127 -1.87 5.85 -1.56
CA GLY A 127 -2.02 7.15 -0.90
C GLY A 127 -3.48 7.63 -0.80
N ASN A 128 -4.46 6.74 -1.04
CA ASN A 128 -5.89 7.02 -0.95
C ASN A 128 -6.47 6.39 0.34
N LYS A 129 -7.77 6.23 0.44
CA LYS A 129 -8.45 5.66 1.62
C LYS A 129 -9.32 4.47 1.25
N ASP A 130 -9.59 3.59 2.23
CA ASP A 130 -10.56 2.49 2.12
C ASP A 130 -10.29 1.51 0.97
N ILE A 131 -9.03 1.30 0.64
CA ILE A 131 -8.62 0.35 -0.42
C ILE A 131 -8.91 -1.08 0.02
N ILE A 132 -8.50 -1.44 1.23
CA ILE A 132 -8.83 -2.74 1.83
C ILE A 132 -9.85 -2.52 2.95
N THR A 133 -11.08 -2.94 2.68
CA THR A 133 -12.21 -2.83 3.60
C THR A 133 -12.32 -4.04 4.53
N LEU A 134 -13.08 -3.91 5.62
CA LEU A 134 -13.43 -5.04 6.49
C LEU A 134 -14.08 -6.20 5.70
N LYS A 135 -14.93 -5.86 4.70
CA LYS A 135 -15.56 -6.84 3.82
C LYS A 135 -14.54 -7.64 2.99
N HIS A 136 -13.46 -6.98 2.57
CA HIS A 136 -12.36 -7.65 1.87
C HIS A 136 -11.61 -8.58 2.82
N MET A 137 -11.24 -8.10 4.01
CA MET A 137 -10.48 -8.88 5.00
C MET A 137 -11.22 -10.15 5.43
N LYS A 138 -12.55 -10.10 5.60
CA LYS A 138 -13.38 -11.29 5.91
C LYS A 138 -13.39 -12.35 4.80
N LYS A 139 -12.99 -12.01 3.57
CA LYS A 139 -12.92 -12.91 2.42
C LYS A 139 -11.52 -13.41 2.11
N MET A 140 -10.52 -12.88 2.77
CA MET A 140 -9.15 -13.34 2.62
C MET A 140 -9.00 -14.74 3.19
N LYS A 141 -8.01 -15.47 2.69
CA LYS A 141 -7.70 -16.78 3.26
C LYS A 141 -7.06 -16.63 4.65
N ASP A 142 -7.11 -17.71 5.40
CA ASP A 142 -6.43 -17.80 6.69
C ASP A 142 -4.95 -17.44 6.58
N GLN A 143 -4.42 -16.76 7.60
CA GLN A 143 -3.05 -16.26 7.68
C GLN A 143 -2.67 -15.26 6.57
N ALA A 144 -3.63 -14.58 5.97
CA ALA A 144 -3.32 -13.48 5.08
C ALA A 144 -2.66 -12.33 5.85
N ILE A 145 -1.59 -11.78 5.28
CA ILE A 145 -0.89 -10.60 5.81
C ILE A 145 -1.40 -9.39 5.05
N VAL A 146 -1.81 -8.36 5.77
CA VAL A 146 -2.23 -7.08 5.20
C VAL A 146 -1.31 -5.99 5.74
N CYS A 147 -0.69 -5.23 4.85
CA CYS A 147 0.21 -4.15 5.23
C CYS A 147 0.04 -2.94 4.32
N ASN A 148 0.41 -1.78 4.86
CA ASN A 148 0.42 -0.51 4.14
C ASN A 148 1.86 0.01 4.05
N ILE A 149 2.27 0.47 2.87
CA ILE A 149 3.53 1.20 2.67
C ILE A 149 3.26 2.67 2.30
N GLY A 150 1.99 3.04 2.07
CA GLY A 150 1.59 4.42 1.89
C GLY A 150 1.77 5.25 3.17
N HIS A 151 1.62 6.58 3.04
CA HIS A 151 1.86 7.49 4.15
C HIS A 151 0.81 7.38 5.25
N PHE A 152 -0.46 7.21 4.91
CA PHE A 152 -1.56 7.10 5.88
C PHE A 152 -2.06 5.66 6.02
N ASP A 153 -2.38 5.29 7.24
CA ASP A 153 -2.94 3.98 7.61
C ASP A 153 -4.40 3.78 7.19
N ASN A 154 -5.08 4.84 6.75
CA ASN A 154 -6.49 4.81 6.35
C ASN A 154 -6.76 4.12 4.99
N GLU A 155 -5.72 3.66 4.30
CA GLU A 155 -5.88 2.78 3.14
C GLU A 155 -6.49 1.42 3.53
N ILE A 156 -6.32 1.00 4.78
CA ILE A 156 -6.88 -0.22 5.35
C ILE A 156 -7.88 0.18 6.42
N GLN A 157 -9.09 -0.36 6.40
CA GLN A 157 -10.15 -0.05 7.37
C GLN A 157 -9.88 -0.69 8.75
N VAL A 158 -8.75 -0.30 9.39
CA VAL A 158 -8.34 -0.81 10.70
C VAL A 158 -9.35 -0.44 11.79
N ASP A 159 -9.95 0.75 11.73
CA ASP A 159 -10.98 1.17 12.69
C ASP A 159 -12.24 0.28 12.63
N ALA A 160 -12.67 -0.08 11.41
CA ALA A 160 -13.78 -1.00 11.23
C ALA A 160 -13.42 -2.42 11.71
N LEU A 161 -12.17 -2.84 11.49
CA LEU A 161 -11.65 -4.12 11.97
C LEU A 161 -11.61 -4.17 13.50
N ASN A 162 -11.14 -3.11 14.16
CA ASN A 162 -11.11 -2.98 15.62
C ASN A 162 -12.50 -2.98 16.26
N LYS A 163 -13.51 -2.47 15.54
CA LYS A 163 -14.92 -2.47 15.99
C LYS A 163 -15.68 -3.74 15.64
N SER A 164 -15.05 -4.66 14.92
CA SER A 164 -15.64 -5.94 14.51
C SER A 164 -15.64 -6.96 15.65
N ASP A 165 -16.18 -8.14 15.36
CA ASP A 165 -16.17 -9.31 16.27
C ASP A 165 -14.86 -10.08 16.25
N ALA A 166 -13.86 -9.64 15.50
CA ALA A 166 -12.55 -10.29 15.43
C ALA A 166 -11.77 -10.09 16.73
N LYS A 167 -11.18 -11.17 17.22
CA LYS A 167 -10.27 -11.08 18.37
C LYS A 167 -8.94 -10.50 17.90
N ARG A 168 -8.50 -9.41 18.55
CA ARG A 168 -7.19 -8.81 18.34
C ARG A 168 -6.17 -9.33 19.34
N ASP A 169 -5.03 -9.80 18.86
CA ASP A 169 -3.86 -10.16 19.66
C ASP A 169 -2.65 -9.36 19.12
N GLN A 170 -2.04 -8.51 19.94
CA GLN A 170 -0.81 -7.81 19.56
C GLN A 170 0.38 -8.77 19.64
N ILE A 171 1.03 -9.05 18.52
CA ILE A 171 2.17 -9.96 18.42
C ILE A 171 3.49 -9.23 18.68
N LYS A 172 3.67 -8.07 18.05
CA LYS A 172 4.81 -7.14 18.19
C LYS A 172 4.29 -5.71 18.08
N PRO A 173 5.06 -4.68 18.45
CA PRO A 173 4.72 -3.31 18.07
C PRO A 173 4.45 -3.20 16.56
N GLN A 174 3.32 -2.61 16.19
CA GLN A 174 2.84 -2.46 14.80
C GLN A 174 2.51 -3.77 14.06
N LEU A 175 2.42 -4.89 14.76
CA LEU A 175 1.97 -6.16 14.21
C LEU A 175 0.86 -6.76 15.09
N ASP A 176 -0.35 -6.74 14.58
CA ASP A 176 -1.53 -7.29 15.23
C ASP A 176 -2.07 -8.49 14.44
N ARG A 177 -2.54 -9.50 15.17
CA ARG A 177 -3.28 -10.60 14.60
C ARG A 177 -4.77 -10.44 14.92
N TYR A 178 -5.59 -10.53 13.90
CA TYR A 178 -7.05 -10.54 14.03
C TYR A 178 -7.59 -11.92 13.66
N THR A 179 -8.33 -12.52 14.58
CA THR A 179 -8.97 -13.83 14.39
C THR A 179 -10.48 -13.65 14.33
N PHE A 180 -11.06 -13.87 13.14
CA PHE A 180 -12.50 -13.87 12.97
C PHE A 180 -13.12 -15.13 13.57
N LYS A 181 -14.34 -15.02 14.11
CA LYS A 181 -15.16 -16.18 14.47
C LYS A 181 -15.67 -16.80 13.17
N ASN A 182 -15.43 -18.09 12.99
CA ASN A 182 -16.00 -18.89 11.89
C ASN A 182 -17.51 -19.11 12.12
#